data_bf083037853a1cbca41e0237908101f6
#
_entry.id   bf083037853a1cbca41e0237908101f6
#
_cell.length_a   1.000
_cell.length_b   1.000
_cell.length_c   1.000
_cell.angle_alpha   90.00
_cell.angle_beta   90.00
_cell.angle_gamma   90.00
#
_symmetry.space_group_name_H-M   'P 1'
#
loop_
_entity.id
_entity.type
_entity.pdbx_description
1 polymer ?
#
loop_
_entity_poly.entity_id
_entity_poly.type
_entity_poly.pdbx_seq_one_letter_code
_entity_poly.pdbx_strand_id
1 'polypeptide(L)'
;MTAYAAVNGSRRINRSGRIHDQLSGIRVRSSCVGTLSVAPSEPITFDVFFDYLCPFVYRAAGLLDAVRRSGRRDVEVRWRYFSLTQVNSKDDGWTVWSAPASEDVRGRVAFAAAEAARRQDRFDDLHMPLLRARHRDRLDIDDPAVVQEVAVQAGLDLQRLRSDMADPDILEGLERDHRHAVAELGVFGTPTFVFADGASAYVRLADGVDDEAAVEVFDRLLSVAAAEPRILEVKRPRKPSPD
;
A
#
# COMPACT_ATOMS: atom_id res chain seq x y z
N MET A 1 -25.79 41.03 16.91
CA MET A 1 -26.97 41.81 16.51
C MET A 1 -27.00 41.79 15.00
N THR A 2 -27.97 41.04 14.41
CA THR A 2 -28.68 41.38 13.18
C THR A 2 -29.50 40.17 12.75
N ALA A 3 -30.67 40.30 12.79
CA ALA A 3 -31.98 39.83 12.65
C ALA A 3 -32.22 38.77 11.57
N TYR A 4 -32.94 37.72 11.98
CA TYR A 4 -33.72 36.79 11.17
C TYR A 4 -34.99 37.50 10.68
N ALA A 5 -35.27 37.42 9.39
CA ALA A 5 -36.55 37.79 8.83
C ALA A 5 -37.30 36.54 8.41
N ALA A 6 -38.41 36.26 9.14
CA ALA A 6 -39.38 35.25 8.79
C ALA A 6 -40.37 35.84 7.79
N VAL A 7 -40.66 35.13 6.68
CA VAL A 7 -41.76 35.49 5.75
C VAL A 7 -42.90 34.51 5.95
N ASN A 8 -43.96 35.01 6.59
CA ASN A 8 -45.29 34.39 6.66
C ASN A 8 -46.07 34.65 5.38
N GLY A 9 -46.45 33.62 4.65
CA GLY A 9 -47.36 33.69 3.51
C GLY A 9 -48.73 33.12 3.88
N SER A 10 -49.70 33.97 4.05
CA SER A 10 -51.09 33.66 4.34
C SER A 10 -51.81 32.96 3.18
N ARG A 11 -52.42 31.84 3.42
CA ARG A 11 -53.40 31.19 2.52
C ARG A 11 -54.74 31.90 2.59
N ARG A 12 -55.21 32.40 1.46
CA ARG A 12 -56.65 32.74 1.27
C ARG A 12 -57.31 31.62 0.48
N ILE A 13 -58.33 31.01 1.09
CA ILE A 13 -59.25 30.09 0.44
C ILE A 13 -60.36 30.89 -0.18
N ASN A 14 -60.63 30.72 -1.49
CA ASN A 14 -61.84 31.20 -2.10
C ASN A 14 -62.66 30.05 -2.68
N ARG A 15 -63.95 29.98 -2.25
CA ARG A 15 -64.92 29.00 -2.69
C ARG A 15 -65.55 29.48 -4.01
N SER A 16 -65.42 28.70 -5.06
CA SER A 16 -66.48 28.47 -6.03
C SER A 16 -65.99 27.44 -7.05
N GLY A 17 -66.68 26.33 -7.10
CA GLY A 17 -66.40 25.24 -8.01
C GLY A 17 -66.82 25.54 -9.45
N ARG A 18 -66.02 25.10 -10.38
CA ARG A 18 -66.43 24.46 -11.64
C ARG A 18 -65.21 23.82 -12.29
N ILE A 19 -65.35 22.54 -12.57
CA ILE A 19 -64.38 21.72 -13.29
C ILE A 19 -64.56 22.06 -14.78
N HIS A 20 -63.51 22.49 -15.44
CA HIS A 20 -63.39 22.41 -16.89
C HIS A 20 -62.10 21.67 -17.25
N ASP A 21 -62.35 20.49 -17.77
CA ASP A 21 -61.38 19.60 -18.34
C ASP A 21 -60.91 20.20 -19.69
N GLN A 22 -59.61 20.53 -19.82
CA GLN A 22 -58.96 20.72 -21.07
C GLN A 22 -57.62 20.00 -21.07
N LEU A 23 -57.69 18.75 -21.54
CA LEU A 23 -56.53 18.00 -21.97
C LEU A 23 -55.90 18.68 -23.19
N SER A 24 -54.80 19.32 -23.07
CA SER A 24 -53.92 19.64 -24.19
C SER A 24 -52.48 19.26 -23.90
N GLY A 25 -52.08 18.23 -24.54
CA GLY A 25 -50.81 17.67 -24.91
C GLY A 25 -49.53 18.33 -24.36
N ILE A 26 -49.04 17.86 -23.21
CA ILE A 26 -47.65 18.00 -22.85
C ILE A 26 -46.93 16.73 -23.34
N ARG A 27 -46.24 16.83 -24.51
CA ARG A 27 -45.26 15.83 -24.91
C ARG A 27 -44.08 15.93 -23.94
N VAL A 28 -44.05 15.01 -22.99
CA VAL A 28 -42.83 14.74 -22.21
C VAL A 28 -41.79 14.18 -23.20
N ARG A 29 -40.84 15.01 -23.62
CA ARG A 29 -39.64 14.51 -24.26
C ARG A 29 -38.90 13.66 -23.21
N SER A 30 -38.87 12.37 -23.43
CA SER A 30 -37.99 11.45 -22.70
C SER A 30 -36.55 11.91 -22.98
N SER A 31 -36.02 12.70 -22.06
CA SER A 31 -34.60 13.00 -22.02
C SER A 31 -33.90 11.70 -21.67
N CYS A 32 -33.13 11.18 -22.62
CA CYS A 32 -32.17 10.14 -22.33
C CYS A 32 -31.33 10.57 -21.14
N VAL A 33 -31.49 9.87 -20.04
CA VAL A 33 -30.55 9.94 -18.92
C VAL A 33 -29.24 9.37 -19.47
N GLY A 34 -28.39 10.25 -19.95
CA GLY A 34 -27.03 9.91 -20.31
C GLY A 34 -26.39 9.32 -19.06
N THR A 35 -26.02 8.07 -19.11
CA THR A 35 -25.15 7.45 -18.13
C THR A 35 -23.88 8.29 -18.12
N LEU A 36 -23.68 9.11 -17.07
CA LEU A 36 -22.41 9.77 -16.84
C LEU A 36 -21.40 8.65 -16.62
N SER A 37 -20.67 8.29 -17.67
CA SER A 37 -19.47 7.48 -17.55
C SER A 37 -18.47 8.34 -16.76
N VAL A 38 -18.36 8.05 -15.47
CA VAL A 38 -17.27 8.59 -14.66
C VAL A 38 -16.01 7.99 -15.27
N ALA A 39 -15.17 8.83 -15.87
CA ALA A 39 -13.85 8.39 -16.31
C ALA A 39 -13.15 7.74 -15.12
N PRO A 40 -12.48 6.59 -15.31
CA PRO A 40 -11.72 5.99 -14.22
C PRO A 40 -10.74 7.03 -13.69
N SER A 41 -10.76 7.28 -12.38
CA SER A 41 -9.76 8.11 -11.73
C SER A 41 -8.40 7.47 -11.94
N GLU A 42 -7.39 8.27 -12.24
CA GLU A 42 -6.02 7.74 -12.35
C GLU A 42 -5.64 6.98 -11.06
N PRO A 43 -4.92 5.86 -11.18
CA PRO A 43 -4.51 5.08 -10.02
C PRO A 43 -3.60 5.91 -9.11
N ILE A 44 -3.75 5.73 -7.81
CA ILE A 44 -2.87 6.32 -6.81
C ILE A 44 -1.58 5.51 -6.81
N THR A 45 -0.54 6.01 -7.46
CA THR A 45 0.75 5.32 -7.63
C THR A 45 1.79 5.85 -6.65
N PHE A 46 2.49 4.97 -5.95
CA PHE A 46 3.58 5.31 -5.03
C PHE A 46 4.54 4.15 -4.82
N ASP A 47 5.75 4.47 -4.37
CA ASP A 47 6.75 3.49 -3.97
C ASP A 47 6.60 3.15 -2.49
N VAL A 48 6.86 1.88 -2.13
CA VAL A 48 6.98 1.44 -0.73
C VAL A 48 8.31 0.73 -0.56
N PHE A 49 9.21 1.35 0.20
CA PHE A 49 10.47 0.70 0.58
C PHE A 49 10.23 -0.30 1.69
N PHE A 50 10.67 -1.54 1.49
CA PHE A 50 10.33 -2.65 2.36
C PHE A 50 11.50 -3.58 2.67
N ASP A 51 11.39 -4.29 3.79
CA ASP A 51 12.22 -5.44 4.17
C ASP A 51 11.32 -6.56 4.72
N TYR A 52 11.54 -7.78 4.28
CA TYR A 52 10.79 -8.95 4.76
C TYR A 52 10.95 -9.22 6.27
N LEU A 53 12.01 -8.74 6.88
CA LEU A 53 12.25 -8.88 8.33
C LEU A 53 11.41 -7.90 9.16
N CYS A 54 10.80 -6.90 8.53
CA CYS A 54 10.07 -5.85 9.22
C CYS A 54 8.60 -6.20 9.46
N PRO A 55 8.14 -6.32 10.72
CA PRO A 55 6.74 -6.63 11.00
C PRO A 55 5.77 -5.50 10.60
N PHE A 56 6.27 -4.27 10.53
CA PHE A 56 5.45 -3.14 10.08
C PHE A 56 5.20 -3.15 8.58
N VAL A 57 6.11 -3.75 7.79
CA VAL A 57 5.90 -4.01 6.36
C VAL A 57 4.76 -5.01 6.16
N TYR A 58 4.74 -6.09 6.95
CA TYR A 58 3.63 -7.06 6.90
C TYR A 58 2.26 -6.40 7.13
N ARG A 59 2.19 -5.48 8.10
CA ARG A 59 0.95 -4.74 8.40
C ARG A 59 0.58 -3.76 7.29
N ALA A 60 1.56 -3.04 6.74
CA ALA A 60 1.34 -2.13 5.62
C ALA A 60 0.90 -2.87 4.35
N ALA A 61 1.53 -4.00 4.03
CA ALA A 61 1.13 -4.85 2.91
C ALA A 61 -0.30 -5.39 3.10
N GLY A 62 -0.68 -5.78 4.33
CA GLY A 62 -2.04 -6.19 4.66
C GLY A 62 -3.06 -5.08 4.46
N LEU A 63 -2.75 -3.85 4.89
CA LEU A 63 -3.60 -2.67 4.64
C LEU A 63 -3.80 -2.44 3.13
N LEU A 64 -2.70 -2.42 2.37
CA LEU A 64 -2.73 -2.14 0.92
C LEU A 64 -3.49 -3.25 0.15
N ASP A 65 -3.32 -4.51 0.55
CA ASP A 65 -4.06 -5.64 0.00
C ASP A 65 -5.58 -5.52 0.28
N ALA A 66 -5.97 -5.13 1.50
CA ALA A 66 -7.36 -4.87 1.85
C ALA A 66 -7.97 -3.70 1.05
N VAL A 67 -7.21 -2.62 0.86
CA VAL A 67 -7.64 -1.47 0.04
C VAL A 67 -7.87 -1.90 -1.40
N ARG A 68 -6.93 -2.66 -2.01
CA ARG A 68 -7.07 -3.19 -3.37
C ARG A 68 -8.29 -4.10 -3.50
N ARG A 69 -8.47 -5.05 -2.56
CA ARG A 69 -9.63 -5.97 -2.57
C ARG A 69 -10.96 -5.26 -2.42
N SER A 70 -11.00 -4.12 -1.75
CA SER A 70 -12.23 -3.33 -1.59
C SER A 70 -12.78 -2.77 -2.90
N GLY A 71 -11.93 -2.60 -3.93
CA GLY A 71 -12.27 -1.95 -5.20
C GLY A 71 -12.67 -0.47 -5.07
N ARG A 72 -12.57 0.12 -3.87
CA ARG A 72 -12.97 1.52 -3.60
C ARG A 72 -11.87 2.54 -3.93
N ARG A 73 -10.64 2.08 -4.03
CA ARG A 73 -9.48 2.88 -4.45
C ARG A 73 -8.68 2.07 -5.46
N ASP A 74 -8.33 2.70 -6.55
CA ASP A 74 -7.38 2.16 -7.52
C ASP A 74 -5.98 2.54 -7.04
N VAL A 75 -5.18 1.54 -6.62
CA VAL A 75 -3.89 1.73 -5.98
C VAL A 75 -2.85 0.86 -6.67
N GLU A 76 -1.83 1.52 -7.20
CA GLU A 76 -0.65 0.90 -7.78
C GLU A 76 0.56 1.08 -6.86
N VAL A 77 1.03 -0.01 -6.25
CA VAL A 77 2.17 -0.01 -5.33
C VAL A 77 3.39 -0.56 -6.03
N ARG A 78 4.47 0.22 -6.08
CA ARG A 78 5.78 -0.23 -6.53
C ARG A 78 6.62 -0.56 -5.30
N TRP A 79 6.79 -1.86 -5.04
CA TRP A 79 7.60 -2.35 -3.94
C TRP A 79 9.09 -2.21 -4.27
N ARG A 80 9.82 -1.44 -3.43
CA ARG A 80 11.24 -1.15 -3.57
C ARG A 80 12.03 -1.78 -2.43
N TYR A 81 13.15 -2.38 -2.75
CA TYR A 81 13.96 -3.06 -1.75
C TYR A 81 14.68 -2.11 -0.81
N PHE A 82 14.71 -2.46 0.48
CA PHE A 82 15.48 -1.77 1.50
C PHE A 82 15.94 -2.80 2.55
N SER A 83 17.24 -2.94 2.80
CA SER A 83 17.74 -3.92 3.75
C SER A 83 17.95 -3.31 5.14
N LEU A 84 17.20 -3.78 6.13
CA LEU A 84 17.43 -3.46 7.53
C LEU A 84 18.74 -4.08 8.05
N THR A 85 19.14 -5.24 7.52
CA THR A 85 20.40 -5.87 7.84
C THR A 85 21.56 -4.97 7.42
N GLN A 86 21.46 -4.34 6.24
CA GLN A 86 22.48 -3.40 5.75
C GLN A 86 22.61 -2.16 6.66
N VAL A 87 21.52 -1.46 6.96
CA VAL A 87 21.57 -0.23 7.76
C VAL A 87 21.97 -0.47 9.23
N ASN A 88 21.82 -1.68 9.72
CA ASN A 88 22.23 -2.05 11.07
C ASN A 88 23.65 -2.66 11.12
N SER A 89 24.33 -2.84 9.97
CA SER A 89 25.72 -3.25 9.94
C SER A 89 26.60 -2.16 10.55
N LYS A 90 27.65 -2.59 11.25
CA LYS A 90 28.69 -1.71 11.79
C LYS A 90 29.98 -1.76 10.98
N ASP A 91 30.00 -2.58 9.94
CA ASP A 91 31.12 -2.74 9.03
C ASP A 91 30.84 -1.96 7.74
N ASP A 92 31.52 -0.84 7.56
CA ASP A 92 31.34 0.05 6.41
C ASP A 92 31.83 -0.58 5.09
N GLY A 93 32.67 -1.62 5.14
CA GLY A 93 33.17 -2.36 3.98
C GLY A 93 32.29 -3.54 3.56
N TRP A 94 31.34 -3.95 4.40
CA TRP A 94 30.50 -5.10 4.18
C TRP A 94 29.14 -4.70 3.60
N THR A 95 28.62 -5.50 2.66
CA THR A 95 27.26 -5.30 2.16
C THR A 95 26.51 -6.62 2.01
N VAL A 96 25.18 -6.56 2.21
CA VAL A 96 24.29 -7.72 2.04
C VAL A 96 24.41 -8.35 0.65
N TRP A 97 24.57 -7.51 -0.38
CA TRP A 97 24.63 -7.95 -1.77
C TRP A 97 26.00 -8.46 -2.22
N SER A 98 27.08 -8.04 -1.55
CA SER A 98 28.45 -8.50 -1.86
C SER A 98 28.98 -9.56 -0.89
N ALA A 99 28.27 -9.86 0.18
CA ALA A 99 28.64 -10.89 1.15
C ALA A 99 28.76 -12.26 0.46
N PRO A 100 29.76 -13.10 0.80
CA PRO A 100 29.90 -14.44 0.22
C PRO A 100 28.63 -15.27 0.35
N ALA A 101 28.35 -16.13 -0.62
CA ALA A 101 27.18 -17.01 -0.59
C ALA A 101 27.18 -17.97 0.60
N SER A 102 28.37 -18.27 1.16
CA SER A 102 28.53 -19.10 2.36
C SER A 102 28.23 -18.38 3.68
N GLU A 103 28.06 -17.07 3.65
CA GLU A 103 27.74 -16.27 4.81
C GLU A 103 26.22 -16.28 5.07
N ASP A 104 25.84 -16.52 6.32
CA ASP A 104 24.45 -16.43 6.76
C ASP A 104 24.05 -14.97 6.95
N VAL A 105 23.41 -14.40 5.93
CA VAL A 105 22.96 -13.01 5.90
C VAL A 105 21.45 -12.94 5.98
N ARG A 106 20.94 -12.41 7.10
CA ARG A 106 19.51 -12.34 7.36
C ARG A 106 18.75 -11.55 6.31
N GLY A 107 17.66 -12.14 5.80
CA GLY A 107 16.77 -11.56 4.79
C GLY A 107 17.26 -11.73 3.35
N ARG A 108 18.51 -12.18 3.13
CA ARG A 108 19.11 -12.27 1.79
C ARG A 108 18.38 -13.29 0.91
N VAL A 109 18.06 -14.46 1.45
CA VAL A 109 17.37 -15.52 0.69
C VAL A 109 15.98 -15.06 0.27
N ALA A 110 15.25 -14.38 1.16
CA ALA A 110 13.94 -13.81 0.87
C ALA A 110 14.01 -12.73 -0.25
N PHE A 111 15.01 -11.86 -0.24
CA PHE A 111 15.21 -10.86 -1.30
C PHE A 111 15.56 -11.50 -2.64
N ALA A 112 16.45 -12.51 -2.64
CA ALA A 112 16.79 -13.24 -3.87
C ALA A 112 15.55 -13.95 -4.45
N ALA A 113 14.72 -14.56 -3.61
CA ALA A 113 13.50 -15.21 -4.05
C ALA A 113 12.47 -14.20 -4.60
N ALA A 114 12.35 -13.03 -3.99
CA ALA A 114 11.48 -11.97 -4.46
C ALA A 114 11.91 -11.43 -5.83
N GLU A 115 13.21 -11.28 -6.06
CA GLU A 115 13.72 -10.86 -7.35
C GLU A 115 13.56 -11.96 -8.42
N ALA A 116 13.78 -13.22 -8.07
CA ALA A 116 13.48 -14.35 -8.93
C ALA A 116 11.99 -14.43 -9.29
N ALA A 117 11.10 -14.09 -8.36
CA ALA A 117 9.67 -13.97 -8.62
C ALA A 117 9.36 -12.80 -9.57
N ARG A 118 10.04 -11.64 -9.46
CA ARG A 118 9.90 -10.53 -10.43
C ARG A 118 10.30 -10.96 -11.84
N ARG A 119 11.37 -11.73 -11.99
CA ARG A 119 11.81 -12.27 -13.28
C ARG A 119 10.80 -13.25 -13.92
N GLN A 120 9.84 -13.73 -13.12
CA GLN A 120 8.73 -14.59 -13.55
C GLN A 120 7.38 -13.85 -13.63
N ASP A 121 7.35 -12.53 -13.42
CA ASP A 121 6.12 -11.71 -13.28
C ASP A 121 5.19 -12.21 -12.16
N ARG A 122 5.77 -12.75 -11.07
CA ARG A 122 5.07 -13.38 -9.93
C ARG A 122 5.42 -12.74 -8.58
N PHE A 123 5.95 -11.52 -8.60
CA PHE A 123 6.32 -10.84 -7.35
C PHE A 123 5.13 -10.68 -6.41
N ASP A 124 4.00 -10.20 -6.89
CA ASP A 124 2.81 -9.95 -6.07
C ASP A 124 2.23 -11.26 -5.50
N ASP A 125 2.32 -12.36 -6.25
CA ASP A 125 1.90 -13.69 -5.80
C ASP A 125 2.79 -14.24 -4.68
N LEU A 126 4.08 -13.90 -4.65
CA LEU A 126 5.04 -14.33 -3.63
C LEU A 126 5.09 -13.39 -2.42
N HIS A 127 4.96 -12.08 -2.63
CA HIS A 127 5.28 -11.04 -1.65
C HIS A 127 4.49 -11.21 -0.33
N MET A 128 3.17 -11.24 -0.40
CA MET A 128 2.34 -11.37 0.79
C MET A 128 2.44 -12.76 1.45
N PRO A 129 2.45 -13.90 0.73
CA PRO A 129 2.75 -15.20 1.31
C PRO A 129 4.08 -15.26 2.06
N LEU A 130 5.15 -14.66 1.53
CA LEU A 130 6.45 -14.65 2.20
C LEU A 130 6.44 -13.82 3.48
N LEU A 131 5.78 -12.66 3.48
CA LEU A 131 5.54 -11.87 4.69
C LEU A 131 4.72 -12.64 5.73
N ARG A 132 3.69 -13.40 5.32
CA ARG A 132 2.89 -14.25 6.22
C ARG A 132 3.75 -15.36 6.82
N ALA A 133 4.52 -16.08 6.01
CA ALA A 133 5.43 -17.12 6.49
C ALA A 133 6.32 -16.58 7.63
N ARG A 134 6.92 -15.40 7.46
CA ARG A 134 7.77 -14.78 8.48
C ARG A 134 7.02 -14.31 9.71
N HIS A 135 5.94 -13.53 9.53
CA HIS A 135 5.37 -12.73 10.63
C HIS A 135 4.18 -13.40 11.31
N ARG A 136 3.38 -14.17 10.58
CA ARG A 136 2.24 -14.94 11.12
C ARG A 136 2.67 -16.33 11.54
N ASP A 137 3.35 -17.05 10.63
CA ASP A 137 3.63 -18.47 10.79
C ASP A 137 4.98 -18.71 11.49
N ARG A 138 5.79 -17.66 11.70
CA ARG A 138 7.08 -17.68 12.41
C ARG A 138 8.13 -18.57 11.75
N LEU A 139 8.02 -18.79 10.45
CA LEU A 139 8.96 -19.56 9.67
C LEU A 139 10.23 -18.78 9.39
N ASP A 140 11.33 -19.50 9.16
CA ASP A 140 12.59 -18.88 8.76
C ASP A 140 12.62 -18.69 7.23
N ILE A 141 12.53 -17.43 6.80
CA ILE A 141 12.56 -17.07 5.36
C ILE A 141 13.97 -17.01 4.78
N ASP A 142 14.99 -17.28 5.57
CA ASP A 142 16.36 -17.52 5.10
C ASP A 142 16.64 -19.03 4.91
N ASP A 143 15.70 -19.92 5.30
CA ASP A 143 15.72 -21.32 4.93
C ASP A 143 15.20 -21.48 3.48
N PRO A 144 16.05 -21.95 2.53
CA PRO A 144 15.63 -22.19 1.15
C PRO A 144 14.45 -23.18 1.01
N ALA A 145 14.26 -24.09 1.95
CA ALA A 145 13.15 -25.04 1.92
C ALA A 145 11.81 -24.33 2.17
N VAL A 146 11.77 -23.43 3.15
CA VAL A 146 10.60 -22.58 3.44
C VAL A 146 10.24 -21.71 2.24
N VAL A 147 11.26 -21.05 1.65
CA VAL A 147 11.06 -20.18 0.48
C VAL A 147 10.52 -20.96 -0.72
N GLN A 148 11.05 -22.18 -0.97
CA GLN A 148 10.56 -23.03 -2.06
C GLN A 148 9.11 -23.45 -1.83
N GLU A 149 8.72 -23.78 -0.60
CA GLU A 149 7.32 -24.13 -0.29
C GLU A 149 6.37 -22.95 -0.57
N VAL A 150 6.74 -21.76 -0.12
CA VAL A 150 5.97 -20.54 -0.40
C VAL A 150 5.90 -20.26 -1.90
N ALA A 151 7.00 -20.45 -2.63
CA ALA A 151 7.05 -20.25 -4.08
C ALA A 151 6.15 -21.23 -4.85
N VAL A 152 6.06 -22.50 -4.41
CA VAL A 152 5.11 -23.49 -4.98
C VAL A 152 3.67 -22.99 -4.82
N GLN A 153 3.33 -22.54 -3.62
CA GLN A 153 1.98 -22.05 -3.32
C GLN A 153 1.65 -20.77 -4.13
N ALA A 154 2.65 -19.95 -4.42
CA ALA A 154 2.55 -18.76 -5.27
C ALA A 154 2.57 -19.07 -6.78
N GLY A 155 2.72 -20.36 -7.18
CA GLY A 155 2.68 -20.79 -8.57
C GLY A 155 3.94 -20.47 -9.39
N LEU A 156 5.10 -20.33 -8.73
CA LEU A 156 6.38 -20.12 -9.40
C LEU A 156 6.90 -21.42 -10.01
N ASP A 157 7.64 -21.29 -11.11
CA ASP A 157 8.49 -22.36 -11.64
C ASP A 157 9.70 -22.53 -10.73
N LEU A 158 9.78 -23.67 -10.03
CA LEU A 158 10.85 -23.94 -9.06
C LEU A 158 12.22 -24.14 -9.70
N GLN A 159 12.29 -24.66 -10.93
CA GLN A 159 13.55 -24.85 -11.62
C GLN A 159 14.14 -23.47 -11.97
N ARG A 160 13.29 -22.61 -12.51
CA ARG A 160 13.64 -21.22 -12.82
C ARG A 160 13.98 -20.43 -11.56
N LEU A 161 13.18 -20.56 -10.49
CA LEU A 161 13.47 -19.93 -9.19
C LEU A 161 14.88 -20.25 -8.70
N ARG A 162 15.26 -21.55 -8.68
CA ARG A 162 16.59 -21.98 -8.25
C ARG A 162 17.71 -21.45 -9.15
N SER A 163 17.47 -21.46 -10.46
CA SER A 163 18.44 -20.91 -11.42
C SER A 163 18.64 -19.42 -11.22
N ASP A 164 17.54 -18.66 -11.07
CA ASP A 164 17.60 -17.22 -10.89
C ASP A 164 18.23 -16.85 -9.54
N MET A 165 17.89 -17.57 -8.45
CA MET A 165 18.50 -17.34 -7.13
C MET A 165 20.00 -17.68 -7.07
N ALA A 166 20.50 -18.51 -7.98
CA ALA A 166 21.93 -18.83 -8.11
C ALA A 166 22.70 -17.82 -8.98
N ASP A 167 22.00 -16.90 -9.63
CA ASP A 167 22.60 -15.84 -10.43
C ASP A 167 23.35 -14.87 -9.49
N PRO A 168 24.67 -14.59 -9.71
CA PRO A 168 25.43 -13.64 -8.92
C PRO A 168 24.79 -12.24 -8.84
N ASP A 169 24.06 -11.86 -9.88
CA ASP A 169 23.51 -10.52 -10.03
C ASP A 169 22.07 -10.41 -9.45
N ILE A 170 21.56 -11.48 -8.81
CA ILE A 170 20.19 -11.51 -8.29
C ILE A 170 19.90 -10.39 -7.27
N LEU A 171 20.92 -9.92 -6.57
CA LEU A 171 20.78 -8.87 -5.55
C LEU A 171 21.11 -7.45 -6.07
N GLU A 172 21.41 -7.26 -7.36
CA GLU A 172 21.61 -5.92 -7.92
C GLU A 172 20.40 -5.01 -7.74
N GLY A 173 19.20 -5.57 -7.84
CA GLY A 173 17.96 -4.84 -7.58
C GLY A 173 17.87 -4.33 -6.13
N LEU A 174 18.30 -5.16 -5.16
CA LEU A 174 18.37 -4.77 -3.75
C LEU A 174 19.40 -3.65 -3.54
N GLU A 175 20.61 -3.80 -4.08
CA GLU A 175 21.66 -2.79 -3.98
C GLU A 175 21.21 -1.44 -4.53
N ARG A 176 20.68 -1.44 -5.77
CA ARG A 176 20.24 -0.24 -6.46
C ARG A 176 19.14 0.49 -5.68
N ASP A 177 18.08 -0.23 -5.28
CA ASP A 177 16.97 0.36 -4.56
C ASP A 177 17.38 0.85 -3.18
N HIS A 178 18.21 0.08 -2.47
CA HIS A 178 18.70 0.45 -1.14
C HIS A 178 19.58 1.71 -1.19
N ARG A 179 20.53 1.77 -2.12
CA ARG A 179 21.41 2.93 -2.30
C ARG A 179 20.62 4.19 -2.66
N HIS A 180 19.68 4.08 -3.60
CA HIS A 180 18.79 5.16 -3.97
C HIS A 180 17.98 5.66 -2.76
N ALA A 181 17.39 4.72 -1.99
CA ALA A 181 16.64 5.05 -0.80
C ALA A 181 17.42 5.87 0.23
N VAL A 182 18.67 5.43 0.52
CA VAL A 182 19.50 6.07 1.55
C VAL A 182 20.10 7.38 1.03
N ALA A 183 20.71 7.38 -0.17
CA ALA A 183 21.48 8.50 -0.65
C ALA A 183 20.63 9.65 -1.20
N GLU A 184 19.50 9.35 -1.84
CA GLU A 184 18.70 10.35 -2.55
C GLU A 184 17.41 10.70 -1.84
N LEU A 185 16.78 9.73 -1.14
CA LEU A 185 15.47 9.92 -0.51
C LEU A 185 15.54 10.05 1.02
N GLY A 186 16.70 9.80 1.63
CA GLY A 186 16.86 9.87 3.09
C GLY A 186 16.05 8.80 3.85
N VAL A 187 15.71 7.68 3.19
CA VAL A 187 15.01 6.57 3.83
C VAL A 187 15.91 5.93 4.89
N PHE A 188 15.39 5.79 6.10
CA PHE A 188 16.13 5.26 7.25
C PHE A 188 15.51 3.99 7.84
N GLY A 189 14.37 3.55 7.32
CA GLY A 189 13.65 2.38 7.82
C GLY A 189 12.43 1.99 6.98
N THR A 190 11.75 0.92 7.37
CA THR A 190 10.64 0.36 6.60
C THR A 190 9.39 0.16 7.47
N PRO A 191 8.19 0.24 6.84
CA PRO A 191 7.93 0.70 5.48
C PRO A 191 8.04 2.22 5.36
N THR A 192 8.64 2.71 4.27
CA THR A 192 8.61 4.12 3.89
C THR A 192 7.87 4.25 2.56
N PHE A 193 6.85 5.09 2.54
CA PHE A 193 6.05 5.43 1.37
C PHE A 193 6.68 6.64 0.69
N VAL A 194 6.79 6.63 -0.63
CA VAL A 194 7.29 7.76 -1.43
C VAL A 194 6.32 8.01 -2.57
N PHE A 195 5.75 9.20 -2.60
CA PHE A 195 4.74 9.63 -3.56
C PHE A 195 5.36 10.32 -4.78
N ALA A 196 4.57 10.46 -5.85
CA ALA A 196 5.05 10.98 -7.14
C ALA A 196 5.57 12.43 -7.07
N ASP A 197 5.09 13.23 -6.11
CA ASP A 197 5.52 14.61 -5.86
C ASP A 197 6.79 14.71 -5.00
N GLY A 198 7.36 13.56 -4.59
CA GLY A 198 8.53 13.48 -3.71
C GLY A 198 8.20 13.51 -2.22
N ALA A 199 6.93 13.67 -1.83
CA ALA A 199 6.53 13.53 -0.44
C ALA A 199 6.82 12.10 0.04
N SER A 200 7.30 11.95 1.28
CA SER A 200 7.62 10.64 1.82
C SER A 200 7.25 10.53 3.29
N ALA A 201 6.91 9.31 3.73
CA ALA A 201 6.58 9.07 5.12
C ALA A 201 7.01 7.66 5.57
N TYR A 202 7.74 7.59 6.68
CA TYR A 202 7.96 6.35 7.42
C TYR A 202 6.73 6.04 8.27
N VAL A 203 6.10 4.89 8.03
CA VAL A 203 4.80 4.55 8.60
C VAL A 203 4.85 3.28 9.42
N ARG A 204 4.41 3.34 10.67
CA ARG A 204 4.26 2.16 11.54
C ARG A 204 2.80 1.97 11.91
N LEU A 205 2.16 0.97 11.34
CA LEU A 205 0.79 0.60 11.67
C LEU A 205 0.74 -0.33 12.89
N ALA A 206 -0.31 -0.18 13.70
CA ALA A 206 -0.64 -1.16 14.72
C ALA A 206 -1.19 -2.44 14.07
N ASP A 207 -1.31 -3.51 14.87
CA ASP A 207 -2.03 -4.71 14.43
C ASP A 207 -3.53 -4.41 14.29
N GLY A 208 -4.20 -5.16 13.42
CA GLY A 208 -5.66 -5.22 13.40
C GLY A 208 -6.35 -4.05 12.70
N VAL A 209 -5.79 -3.56 11.58
CA VAL A 209 -6.60 -2.82 10.62
C VAL A 209 -7.46 -3.86 9.90
N ASP A 210 -8.76 -3.89 10.21
CA ASP A 210 -9.70 -4.76 9.52
C ASP A 210 -9.99 -4.27 8.09
N ASP A 211 -10.52 -5.16 7.26
CA ASP A 211 -10.82 -4.87 5.87
C ASP A 211 -11.86 -3.74 5.72
N GLU A 212 -12.78 -3.60 6.69
CA GLU A 212 -13.83 -2.57 6.67
C GLU A 212 -13.24 -1.17 6.87
N ALA A 213 -12.29 -1.03 7.79
CA ALA A 213 -11.62 0.24 8.09
C ALA A 213 -10.46 0.56 7.15
N ALA A 214 -10.00 -0.40 6.35
CA ALA A 214 -8.76 -0.27 5.57
C ALA A 214 -8.72 0.97 4.67
N VAL A 215 -9.80 1.23 3.93
CA VAL A 215 -9.86 2.39 3.01
C VAL A 215 -9.82 3.71 3.79
N GLU A 216 -10.51 3.79 4.91
CA GLU A 216 -10.53 5.01 5.74
C GLU A 216 -9.14 5.27 6.37
N VAL A 217 -8.47 4.22 6.84
CA VAL A 217 -7.10 4.32 7.37
C VAL A 217 -6.13 4.76 6.29
N PHE A 218 -6.27 4.19 5.09
CA PHE A 218 -5.44 4.56 3.94
C PHE A 218 -5.67 6.00 3.50
N ASP A 219 -6.92 6.47 3.39
CA ASP A 219 -7.23 7.84 3.02
C ASP A 219 -6.66 8.86 4.04
N ARG A 220 -6.71 8.53 5.33
CA ARG A 220 -6.08 9.34 6.38
C ARG A 220 -4.56 9.35 6.27
N LEU A 221 -3.95 8.20 5.95
CA LEU A 221 -2.53 8.12 5.70
C LEU A 221 -2.13 9.03 4.54
N LEU A 222 -2.83 8.96 3.41
CA LEU A 222 -2.56 9.81 2.26
C LEU A 222 -2.71 11.30 2.58
N SER A 223 -3.76 11.68 3.32
CA SER A 223 -4.00 13.07 3.67
C SER A 223 -2.91 13.69 4.54
N VAL A 224 -2.21 12.87 5.34
CA VAL A 224 -1.07 13.34 6.16
C VAL A 224 0.25 13.20 5.41
N ALA A 225 0.49 12.04 4.80
CA ALA A 225 1.80 11.70 4.25
C ALA A 225 2.08 12.31 2.87
N ALA A 226 1.04 12.44 2.03
CA ALA A 226 1.18 12.99 0.69
C ALA A 226 0.70 14.44 0.56
N ALA A 227 -0.40 14.79 1.23
CA ALA A 227 -1.08 16.07 0.97
C ALA A 227 -0.75 17.19 1.99
N GLU A 228 -0.06 16.89 3.11
CA GLU A 228 0.21 17.90 4.13
C GLU A 228 1.71 18.01 4.49
N PRO A 229 2.51 18.72 3.69
CA PRO A 229 3.97 18.79 3.86
C PRO A 229 4.41 19.54 5.13
N ARG A 230 3.50 20.26 5.81
CA ARG A 230 3.82 20.96 7.07
C ARG A 230 3.87 20.02 8.28
N ILE A 231 3.32 18.79 8.17
CA ILE A 231 3.39 17.77 9.22
C ILE A 231 4.67 16.94 9.02
N LEU A 232 5.74 17.30 9.72
CA LEU A 232 7.03 16.62 9.60
C LEU A 232 7.07 15.30 10.39
N GLU A 233 6.37 15.22 11.52
CA GLU A 233 6.36 14.02 12.36
C GLU A 233 5.08 13.91 13.19
N VAL A 234 4.57 12.68 13.31
CA VAL A 234 3.50 12.32 14.26
C VAL A 234 3.96 11.11 15.07
N LYS A 235 4.20 11.30 16.37
CA LYS A 235 4.55 10.23 17.32
C LYS A 235 3.43 10.00 18.32
N ARG A 236 3.04 8.73 18.52
CA ARG A 236 2.11 8.33 19.58
C ARG A 236 2.89 7.88 20.81
N PRO A 237 2.75 8.56 21.97
CA PRO A 237 3.37 8.11 23.20
C PRO A 237 2.92 6.70 23.56
N ARG A 238 3.82 5.86 24.02
CA ARG A 238 3.50 4.54 24.57
C ARG A 238 3.42 4.66 26.09
N LYS A 239 2.41 4.05 26.69
CA LYS A 239 2.39 3.86 28.14
C LYS A 239 3.59 2.97 28.52
N PRO A 240 4.27 3.26 29.65
CA PRO A 240 5.22 2.30 30.20
C PRO A 240 4.55 0.95 30.40
N SER A 241 5.27 -0.14 30.09
CA SER A 241 4.78 -1.46 30.50
C SER A 241 4.69 -1.49 32.01
N PRO A 242 3.62 -2.03 32.63
CA PRO A 242 3.66 -2.33 34.05
C PRO A 242 4.76 -3.36 34.27
N ASP A 243 5.63 -3.10 35.22
CA ASP A 243 6.70 -4.00 35.68
C ASP A 243 6.12 -5.30 36.21
#